data_c4265f14dcdb4a178bff87b3ad24db2d
#
_entry.id   c4265f14dcdb4a178bff87b3ad24db2d
#
_cell.length_a   1.000
_cell.length_b   1.000
_cell.length_c   1.000
_cell.angle_alpha   90.00
_cell.angle_beta   90.00
_cell.angle_gamma   90.00
#
_symmetry.space_group_name_H-M   'P 1'
#
loop_
_entity.id
_entity.type
_entity.pdbx_description
1 polymer ?
#
loop_
_entity_poly.entity_id
_entity_poly.type
_entity_poly.pdbx_seq_one_letter_code
_entity_poly.pdbx_strand_id
1 'polypeptide(L)'
;MTNSLIDHSNGISVRAWYRRKRRVIILAAAGLLAAGAFLLWGPIGLGNGPLSTGLGYGTGAVHAGSPVGLVIPIYNSGDSSAVVDGLDLISGTSYPAPHVLGLEVLTSGACIGTWPVRQAGRGFVLVGCGGADAGPLVGHAVGPTHPVSPGFPAAAELAAPRPGTCWVMTKVVVHYHVGIRHYSATGASDLAVCANSAQVNAAMKAAESAS
;
A
#
# COMPACT_ATOMS: atom_id res chain seq x y z
N MET A 1 -67.23 39.36 48.30
CA MET A 1 -66.21 39.76 47.33
C MET A 1 -65.03 38.84 47.56
N THR A 2 -64.93 37.76 46.81
CA THR A 2 -63.86 36.73 46.93
C THR A 2 -62.97 36.78 45.66
N ASN A 3 -61.79 37.29 45.84
CA ASN A 3 -60.76 37.27 44.78
C ASN A 3 -60.12 35.86 44.62
N SER A 4 -60.34 35.25 43.53
CA SER A 4 -59.66 34.01 43.13
C SER A 4 -58.38 34.41 42.36
N LEU A 5 -57.23 34.22 43.00
CA LEU A 5 -55.91 34.25 42.35
C LEU A 5 -55.65 32.92 41.69
N ILE A 6 -55.68 32.93 40.35
CA ILE A 6 -55.25 31.77 39.54
C ILE A 6 -53.73 31.86 39.42
N ASP A 7 -53.02 30.98 40.16
CA ASP A 7 -51.58 30.78 40.02
C ASP A 7 -51.30 29.89 38.79
N HIS A 8 -50.88 30.49 37.69
CA HIS A 8 -50.35 29.79 36.51
C HIS A 8 -48.85 29.50 36.72
N SER A 9 -48.52 28.57 37.57
CA SER A 9 -47.18 28.06 37.63
C SER A 9 -46.87 27.29 36.32
N ASN A 10 -46.02 27.86 35.51
CA ASN A 10 -45.41 27.22 34.33
C ASN A 10 -44.57 26.02 34.78
N GLY A 11 -45.22 24.90 35.04
CA GLY A 11 -44.59 23.64 35.37
C GLY A 11 -43.90 23.05 34.14
N ILE A 12 -42.74 23.60 33.77
CA ILE A 12 -41.81 22.90 32.89
C ILE A 12 -41.45 21.61 33.61
N SER A 13 -42.00 20.49 33.17
CA SER A 13 -41.83 19.22 33.89
C SER A 13 -40.35 18.88 33.93
N VAL A 14 -39.76 18.89 35.11
CA VAL A 14 -38.37 18.54 35.41
C VAL A 14 -37.95 17.24 34.72
N ARG A 15 -38.93 16.33 34.49
CA ARG A 15 -38.76 15.09 33.75
C ARG A 15 -38.47 15.29 32.26
N ALA A 16 -39.07 16.32 31.62
CA ALA A 16 -38.80 16.63 30.20
C ALA A 16 -37.40 17.23 30.03
N TRP A 17 -36.97 18.08 30.95
CA TRP A 17 -35.63 18.66 30.95
C TRP A 17 -34.54 17.60 31.18
N TYR A 18 -34.73 16.64 32.10
CA TYR A 18 -33.82 15.52 32.36
C TYR A 18 -33.69 14.58 31.17
N ARG A 19 -34.80 14.27 30.46
CA ARG A 19 -34.79 13.44 29.25
C ARG A 19 -34.03 14.12 28.11
N ARG A 20 -34.16 15.44 27.99
CA ARG A 20 -33.44 16.22 26.96
C ARG A 20 -31.94 16.25 27.21
N LYS A 21 -31.52 16.50 28.45
CA LYS A 21 -30.09 16.45 28.84
C LYS A 21 -29.48 15.06 28.63
N ARG A 22 -30.18 14.02 29.04
CA ARG A 22 -29.70 12.64 28.87
C ARG A 22 -29.49 12.27 27.40
N ARG A 23 -30.39 12.69 26.48
CA ARG A 23 -30.23 12.49 25.04
C ARG A 23 -29.03 13.23 24.49
N VAL A 24 -28.80 14.47 24.89
CA VAL A 24 -27.64 15.26 24.46
C VAL A 24 -26.32 14.62 24.92
N ILE A 25 -26.25 14.13 26.14
CA ILE A 25 -25.06 13.45 26.69
C ILE A 25 -24.81 12.14 25.94
N ILE A 26 -25.83 11.34 25.63
CA ILE A 26 -25.70 10.09 24.89
C ILE A 26 -25.22 10.36 23.46
N LEU A 27 -25.77 11.38 22.81
CA LEU A 27 -25.34 11.75 21.44
C LEU A 27 -23.92 12.29 21.41
N ALA A 28 -23.52 13.07 22.41
CA ALA A 28 -22.15 13.57 22.53
C ALA A 28 -21.16 12.42 22.80
N ALA A 29 -21.50 11.48 23.67
CA ALA A 29 -20.67 10.29 23.94
C ALA A 29 -20.58 9.37 22.72
N ALA A 30 -21.67 9.15 21.99
CA ALA A 30 -21.67 8.38 20.75
C ALA A 30 -20.85 9.07 19.64
N GLY A 31 -20.92 10.40 19.54
CA GLY A 31 -20.10 11.18 18.61
C GLY A 31 -18.61 11.11 18.93
N LEU A 32 -18.23 11.17 20.21
CA LEU A 32 -16.83 11.02 20.64
C LEU A 32 -16.31 9.59 20.41
N LEU A 33 -17.13 8.58 20.65
CA LEU A 33 -16.76 7.19 20.35
C LEU A 33 -16.61 6.94 18.84
N ALA A 34 -17.51 7.50 18.02
CA ALA A 34 -17.43 7.40 16.57
C ALA A 34 -16.20 8.16 16.01
N ALA A 35 -15.91 9.35 16.52
CA ALA A 35 -14.72 10.13 16.16
C ALA A 35 -13.44 9.41 16.62
N GLY A 36 -13.43 8.84 17.83
CA GLY A 36 -12.32 8.02 18.32
C GLY A 36 -12.09 6.77 17.49
N ALA A 37 -13.16 6.05 17.12
CA ALA A 37 -13.08 4.90 16.22
C ALA A 37 -12.60 5.28 14.82
N PHE A 38 -13.05 6.43 14.30
CA PHE A 38 -12.60 6.94 13.00
C PHE A 38 -11.12 7.35 13.00
N LEU A 39 -10.63 7.93 14.10
CA LEU A 39 -9.20 8.27 14.28
C LEU A 39 -8.32 7.02 14.49
N LEU A 40 -8.85 5.96 15.10
CA LEU A 40 -8.12 4.73 15.35
C LEU A 40 -8.20 3.74 14.16
N TRP A 41 -9.31 3.74 13.42
CA TRP A 41 -9.60 2.74 12.38
C TRP A 41 -9.85 3.38 11.00
N GLY A 42 -9.84 4.71 10.92
CA GLY A 42 -9.98 5.39 9.64
C GLY A 42 -8.78 5.14 8.73
N PRO A 43 -8.99 5.13 7.39
CA PRO A 43 -7.94 4.93 6.40
C PRO A 43 -6.92 6.08 6.35
N ILE A 44 -7.06 7.08 7.20
CA ILE A 44 -6.22 8.26 7.24
C ILE A 44 -5.14 8.04 8.30
N GLY A 45 -4.07 7.37 7.92
CA GLY A 45 -2.79 7.60 8.57
C GLY A 45 -2.47 9.08 8.40
N LEU A 46 -2.66 9.88 9.46
CA LEU A 46 -2.22 11.28 9.48
C LEU A 46 -0.70 11.29 9.48
N GLY A 47 -0.13 11.32 8.28
CA GLY A 47 1.31 11.37 8.06
C GLY A 47 1.79 10.25 7.13
N ASN A 48 2.93 10.48 6.49
CA ASN A 48 3.68 9.44 5.82
C ASN A 48 4.20 8.51 6.91
N GLY A 49 3.77 7.25 6.90
CA GLY A 49 4.29 6.26 7.83
C GLY A 49 5.78 5.99 7.58
N PRO A 50 6.41 5.11 8.38
CA PRO A 50 7.86 4.92 8.34
C PRO A 50 8.39 4.19 7.09
N LEU A 51 7.53 3.52 6.29
CA LEU A 51 8.00 2.87 5.09
C LEU A 51 8.13 3.84 3.92
N SER A 52 9.16 3.61 3.12
CA SER A 52 9.33 4.19 1.80
C SER A 52 9.72 3.10 0.80
N THR A 53 9.40 3.32 -0.47
CA THR A 53 9.70 2.39 -1.56
C THR A 53 9.91 3.16 -2.85
N GLY A 54 10.47 2.51 -3.86
CA GLY A 54 10.61 3.03 -5.22
C GLY A 54 11.44 2.08 -6.06
N LEU A 55 11.13 1.97 -7.31
CA LEU A 55 11.87 1.12 -8.26
C LEU A 55 12.98 1.88 -8.99
N GLY A 56 12.95 3.22 -8.91
CA GLY A 56 13.82 4.01 -9.76
C GLY A 56 13.46 3.88 -11.24
N TYR A 57 14.44 4.15 -12.08
CA TYR A 57 14.35 4.12 -13.53
C TYR A 57 14.92 2.81 -14.08
N GLY A 58 14.21 2.17 -14.99
CA GLY A 58 14.69 0.93 -15.59
C GLY A 58 13.91 0.49 -16.82
N THR A 59 14.60 -0.27 -17.67
CA THR A 59 14.00 -0.92 -18.84
C THR A 59 14.29 -2.41 -18.83
N GLY A 60 13.34 -3.20 -19.24
CA GLY A 60 13.51 -4.64 -19.42
C GLY A 60 12.85 -5.12 -20.71
N ALA A 61 13.58 -5.93 -21.48
CA ALA A 61 12.99 -6.77 -22.50
C ALA A 61 12.99 -8.21 -21.99
N VAL A 62 11.84 -8.86 -22.07
CA VAL A 62 11.69 -10.24 -21.66
C VAL A 62 11.22 -11.09 -22.84
N HIS A 63 11.55 -12.38 -22.80
CA HIS A 63 11.00 -13.30 -23.80
C HIS A 63 9.49 -13.40 -23.63
N ALA A 64 8.77 -13.25 -24.74
CA ALA A 64 7.32 -13.40 -24.75
C ALA A 64 6.93 -14.75 -24.13
N GLY A 65 5.98 -14.72 -23.23
CA GLY A 65 5.48 -15.92 -22.54
C GLY A 65 6.23 -16.33 -21.27
N SER A 66 7.34 -15.67 -20.90
CA SER A 66 8.08 -15.98 -19.68
C SER A 66 7.70 -15.01 -18.56
N PRO A 67 7.37 -15.49 -17.35
CA PRO A 67 7.16 -14.64 -16.18
C PRO A 67 8.39 -13.80 -15.86
N VAL A 68 8.17 -12.64 -15.27
CA VAL A 68 9.21 -11.67 -14.90
C VAL A 68 9.14 -11.43 -13.41
N GLY A 69 10.27 -11.51 -12.74
CA GLY A 69 10.39 -11.08 -11.36
C GLY A 69 10.82 -9.62 -11.27
N LEU A 70 10.18 -8.88 -10.41
CA LEU A 70 10.51 -7.49 -10.12
C LEU A 70 10.94 -7.37 -8.67
N VAL A 71 12.14 -6.88 -8.41
CA VAL A 71 12.62 -6.61 -7.05
C VAL A 71 12.33 -5.16 -6.66
N ILE A 72 11.69 -5.00 -5.52
CA ILE A 72 11.19 -3.74 -4.99
C ILE A 72 11.82 -3.52 -3.63
N PRO A 73 12.73 -2.55 -3.47
CA PRO A 73 13.30 -2.23 -2.16
C PRO A 73 12.26 -1.53 -1.28
N ILE A 74 12.13 -1.98 -0.05
CA ILE A 74 11.31 -1.37 0.98
C ILE A 74 12.22 -0.91 2.11
N TYR A 75 12.14 0.35 2.50
CA TYR A 75 12.93 0.93 3.59
C TYR A 75 12.00 1.27 4.75
N ASN A 76 12.44 0.95 5.96
CA ASN A 76 11.73 1.32 7.18
C ASN A 76 12.60 2.30 7.98
N SER A 77 12.25 3.58 7.93
CA SER A 77 12.95 4.65 8.67
C SER A 77 12.45 4.82 10.11
N GLY A 78 11.48 4.01 10.53
CA GLY A 78 10.93 4.05 11.90
C GLY A 78 11.71 3.16 12.86
N ASP A 79 11.37 3.27 14.14
CA ASP A 79 11.98 2.50 15.24
C ASP A 79 11.27 1.16 15.49
N SER A 80 10.15 0.92 14.86
CA SER A 80 9.32 -0.27 15.02
C SER A 80 9.17 -1.02 13.71
N SER A 81 8.96 -2.34 13.79
CA SER A 81 8.66 -3.14 12.61
C SER A 81 7.30 -2.78 12.02
N ALA A 82 7.25 -2.73 10.70
CA ALA A 82 6.03 -2.56 9.91
C ALA A 82 5.68 -3.90 9.25
N VAL A 83 4.42 -4.29 9.27
CA VAL A 83 3.95 -5.52 8.64
C VAL A 83 3.29 -5.19 7.31
N VAL A 84 3.73 -5.83 6.23
CA VAL A 84 3.21 -5.59 4.88
C VAL A 84 1.85 -6.27 4.73
N ASP A 85 0.84 -5.50 4.32
CA ASP A 85 -0.53 -5.97 4.06
C ASP A 85 -0.75 -6.28 2.57
N GLY A 86 -0.01 -5.59 1.68
CA GLY A 86 -0.12 -5.77 0.24
C GLY A 86 0.81 -4.86 -0.55
N LEU A 87 0.84 -5.08 -1.87
CA LEU A 87 1.62 -4.29 -2.82
C LEU A 87 0.84 -4.14 -4.13
N ASP A 88 0.70 -2.90 -4.59
CA ASP A 88 0.10 -2.58 -5.87
C ASP A 88 1.12 -1.98 -6.83
N LEU A 89 1.05 -2.40 -8.09
CA LEU A 89 1.81 -1.84 -9.20
C LEU A 89 0.87 -1.00 -10.07
N ILE A 90 1.12 0.28 -10.13
CA ILE A 90 0.29 1.23 -10.87
C ILE A 90 0.89 1.50 -12.24
N SER A 91 0.11 1.26 -13.28
CA SER A 91 0.50 1.55 -14.66
C SER A 91 0.11 2.95 -15.10
N GLY A 92 0.84 3.47 -16.07
CA GLY A 92 0.41 4.65 -16.83
C GLY A 92 -0.92 4.39 -17.55
N THR A 93 -1.71 5.43 -17.77
CA THR A 93 -3.09 5.35 -18.29
C THR A 93 -3.23 4.67 -19.66
N SER A 94 -2.17 4.63 -20.46
CA SER A 94 -2.16 4.07 -21.82
C SER A 94 -1.69 2.62 -21.89
N TYR A 95 -1.31 2.01 -20.77
CA TYR A 95 -0.75 0.66 -20.72
C TYR A 95 -1.51 -0.24 -19.78
N PRO A 96 -1.61 -1.54 -20.11
CA PRO A 96 -2.25 -2.48 -19.21
C PRO A 96 -1.43 -2.61 -17.90
N ALA A 97 -2.12 -2.78 -16.78
CA ALA A 97 -1.47 -3.10 -15.52
C ALA A 97 -0.84 -4.50 -15.60
N PRO A 98 0.35 -4.71 -15.01
CA PRO A 98 0.93 -6.02 -14.90
C PRO A 98 0.04 -6.91 -14.02
N HIS A 99 -0.11 -8.17 -14.42
CA HIS A 99 -0.81 -9.16 -13.61
C HIS A 99 0.18 -9.79 -12.63
N VAL A 100 0.03 -9.50 -11.34
CA VAL A 100 0.86 -10.05 -10.27
C VAL A 100 0.43 -11.49 -10.01
N LEU A 101 1.37 -12.43 -10.12
CA LEU A 101 1.18 -13.86 -9.88
C LEU A 101 1.55 -14.25 -8.45
N GLY A 102 2.56 -13.59 -7.86
CA GLY A 102 3.03 -13.84 -6.51
C GLY A 102 3.79 -12.66 -5.93
N LEU A 103 3.80 -12.57 -4.61
CA LEU A 103 4.54 -11.56 -3.83
C LEU A 103 5.36 -12.29 -2.77
N GLU A 104 6.66 -12.14 -2.80
CA GLU A 104 7.59 -12.83 -1.93
C GLU A 104 8.68 -11.91 -1.37
N VAL A 105 9.37 -12.40 -0.36
CA VAL A 105 10.54 -11.76 0.22
C VAL A 105 11.79 -12.48 -0.26
N LEU A 106 12.80 -11.78 -0.67
CA LEU A 106 14.10 -12.36 -0.99
C LEU A 106 15.00 -12.40 0.25
N THR A 107 15.70 -13.49 0.45
CA THR A 107 16.60 -13.68 1.60
C THR A 107 17.95 -13.01 1.43
N SER A 108 18.30 -12.57 0.22
CA SER A 108 19.56 -11.85 -0.05
C SER A 108 19.33 -10.68 -0.98
N GLY A 109 19.69 -9.47 -0.53
CA GLY A 109 19.15 -8.22 -1.01
C GLY A 109 20.04 -7.34 -1.89
N ALA A 110 20.88 -7.88 -2.78
CA ALA A 110 21.70 -7.04 -3.65
C ALA A 110 21.11 -6.79 -5.05
N CYS A 111 19.91 -7.31 -5.32
CA CYS A 111 19.29 -7.20 -6.63
C CYS A 111 18.26 -6.08 -6.67
N ILE A 112 18.26 -5.31 -7.72
CA ILE A 112 17.23 -4.30 -8.05
C ILE A 112 16.87 -4.51 -9.52
N GLY A 113 15.60 -4.30 -9.86
CA GLY A 113 15.12 -4.35 -11.24
C GLY A 113 14.40 -5.63 -11.62
N THR A 114 14.46 -5.99 -12.90
CA THR A 114 13.72 -7.13 -13.47
C THR A 114 14.63 -8.32 -13.72
N TRP A 115 14.15 -9.51 -13.38
CA TRP A 115 14.89 -10.75 -13.46
C TRP A 115 14.04 -11.89 -14.07
N PRO A 116 14.67 -12.82 -14.81
CA PRO A 116 13.96 -14.04 -15.20
C PRO A 116 13.48 -14.84 -13.97
N VAL A 117 12.32 -15.43 -14.09
CA VAL A 117 11.71 -16.24 -13.01
C VAL A 117 11.79 -17.71 -13.34
N ARG A 118 12.09 -18.51 -12.31
CA ARG A 118 11.95 -19.95 -12.33
C ARG A 118 11.08 -20.38 -11.15
N GLN A 119 10.08 -21.21 -11.41
CA GLN A 119 9.25 -21.77 -10.35
C GLN A 119 10.07 -22.69 -9.44
N ALA A 120 9.89 -22.58 -8.14
CA ALA A 120 10.59 -23.36 -7.13
C ALA A 120 9.62 -23.72 -5.98
N GLY A 121 9.17 -24.96 -5.96
CA GLY A 121 8.25 -25.42 -4.91
C GLY A 121 6.91 -24.66 -4.94
N ARG A 122 6.61 -23.94 -3.84
CA ARG A 122 5.39 -23.12 -3.72
C ARG A 122 5.58 -21.66 -4.11
N GLY A 123 6.79 -21.26 -4.48
CA GLY A 123 7.14 -19.87 -4.81
C GLY A 123 7.97 -19.79 -6.08
N PHE A 124 8.68 -18.69 -6.26
CA PHE A 124 9.52 -18.44 -7.42
C PHE A 124 10.93 -18.00 -7.01
N VAL A 125 11.89 -18.19 -7.92
CA VAL A 125 13.29 -17.79 -7.76
C VAL A 125 13.67 -16.86 -8.90
N LEU A 126 14.36 -15.75 -8.57
CA LEU A 126 14.92 -14.82 -9.54
C LEU A 126 16.28 -15.33 -10.00
N VAL A 127 16.37 -15.72 -11.27
CA VAL A 127 17.57 -16.31 -11.85
C VAL A 127 18.66 -15.26 -11.95
N GLY A 128 19.80 -15.48 -11.30
CA GLY A 128 20.93 -14.56 -11.30
C GLY A 128 20.93 -13.52 -10.19
N CYS A 129 19.84 -13.46 -9.40
CA CYS A 129 19.75 -12.56 -8.27
C CYS A 129 20.26 -13.18 -6.96
N GLY A 130 20.41 -14.48 -6.87
CA GLY A 130 20.80 -15.21 -5.64
C GLY A 130 19.74 -15.04 -4.55
N GLY A 131 19.27 -16.08 -3.95
CA GLY A 131 18.24 -16.04 -2.92
C GLY A 131 17.07 -16.89 -3.35
N ALA A 132 17.20 -18.14 -3.05
CA ALA A 132 16.09 -19.07 -2.97
C ALA A 132 15.51 -18.94 -1.55
N ASP A 133 14.28 -19.33 -1.37
CA ASP A 133 13.53 -19.38 -0.12
C ASP A 133 12.94 -18.03 0.32
N ALA A 134 12.25 -17.46 -0.61
CA ALA A 134 11.32 -16.39 -0.36
C ALA A 134 10.13 -16.91 0.45
N GLY A 135 9.79 -16.20 1.49
CA GLY A 135 8.50 -16.35 2.16
C GLY A 135 7.50 -15.37 1.57
N PRO A 136 6.21 -15.51 1.88
CA PRO A 136 5.19 -14.56 1.42
C PRO A 136 5.49 -13.15 1.93
N LEU A 137 5.36 -12.15 1.05
CA LEU A 137 5.54 -10.75 1.42
C LEU A 137 4.40 -10.27 2.34
N VAL A 138 3.18 -10.69 2.07
CA VAL A 138 2.01 -10.33 2.89
C VAL A 138 2.12 -11.01 4.25
N GLY A 139 2.00 -10.21 5.30
CA GLY A 139 2.21 -10.64 6.69
C GLY A 139 3.68 -10.59 7.14
N HIS A 140 4.62 -10.22 6.25
CA HIS A 140 6.03 -10.12 6.61
C HIS A 140 6.34 -8.83 7.37
N ALA A 141 7.16 -8.93 8.42
CA ALA A 141 7.58 -7.80 9.24
C ALA A 141 8.89 -7.20 8.70
N VAL A 142 8.82 -5.95 8.25
CA VAL A 142 9.99 -5.15 7.83
C VAL A 142 10.53 -4.41 9.04
N GLY A 143 11.66 -4.85 9.57
CA GLY A 143 12.37 -4.18 10.67
C GLY A 143 12.94 -2.82 10.25
N PRO A 144 13.41 -2.02 11.23
CA PRO A 144 14.13 -0.79 10.96
C PRO A 144 15.33 -1.01 10.02
N THR A 145 15.45 -0.18 8.99
CA THR A 145 16.57 -0.24 8.03
C THR A 145 17.60 0.83 8.35
N HIS A 146 18.88 0.45 8.38
CA HIS A 146 19.95 1.44 8.50
C HIS A 146 20.07 2.27 7.21
N PRO A 147 20.47 3.55 7.29
CA PRO A 147 20.55 4.45 6.13
C PRO A 147 21.41 3.95 4.95
N VAL A 148 22.36 3.06 5.22
CA VAL A 148 23.25 2.46 4.20
C VAL A 148 22.83 1.05 3.76
N SER A 149 21.70 0.55 4.25
CA SER A 149 21.17 -0.77 3.87
C SER A 149 20.56 -0.69 2.48
N PRO A 150 20.68 -1.74 1.65
CA PRO A 150 20.01 -1.82 0.35
C PRO A 150 18.47 -1.89 0.44
N GLY A 151 17.91 -1.79 1.63
CA GLY A 151 16.49 -1.97 1.90
C GLY A 151 16.10 -3.44 2.05
N PHE A 152 14.85 -3.64 2.41
CA PHE A 152 14.25 -4.96 2.50
C PHE A 152 13.77 -5.38 1.09
N PRO A 153 14.26 -6.48 0.51
CA PRO A 153 13.98 -6.86 -0.86
C PRO A 153 12.65 -7.60 -0.96
N ALA A 154 11.60 -6.92 -1.38
CA ALA A 154 10.37 -7.54 -1.82
C ALA A 154 10.48 -7.94 -3.29
N ALA A 155 9.86 -9.02 -3.69
CA ALA A 155 9.79 -9.47 -5.06
C ALA A 155 8.35 -9.72 -5.50
N ALA A 156 8.03 -9.26 -6.70
CA ALA A 156 6.77 -9.55 -7.37
C ALA A 156 7.04 -10.43 -8.59
N GLU A 157 6.34 -11.57 -8.69
CA GLU A 157 6.25 -12.34 -9.92
C GLU A 157 5.12 -11.78 -10.78
N LEU A 158 5.44 -11.42 -12.00
CA LEU A 158 4.53 -10.82 -12.97
C LEU A 158 4.32 -11.79 -14.14
N ALA A 159 3.08 -11.92 -14.59
CA ALA A 159 2.79 -12.65 -15.82
C ALA A 159 3.53 -12.02 -17.01
N ALA A 160 3.89 -12.79 -18.00
CA ALA A 160 4.54 -12.25 -19.20
C ALA A 160 3.66 -11.20 -19.89
N PRO A 161 4.22 -10.10 -20.41
CA PRO A 161 3.47 -9.23 -21.29
C PRO A 161 3.06 -10.01 -22.57
N ARG A 162 1.88 -9.72 -23.08
CA ARG A 162 1.42 -10.33 -24.34
C ARG A 162 2.35 -9.94 -25.49
N PRO A 163 2.53 -10.80 -26.51
CA PRO A 163 3.30 -10.42 -27.70
C PRO A 163 2.83 -9.07 -28.24
N GLY A 164 3.79 -8.19 -28.53
CA GLY A 164 3.50 -6.85 -29.04
C GLY A 164 3.03 -5.83 -27.99
N THR A 165 3.03 -6.16 -26.70
CA THR A 165 2.64 -5.24 -25.64
C THR A 165 3.78 -4.97 -24.65
N CYS A 166 3.65 -3.85 -23.91
CA CYS A 166 4.51 -3.50 -22.78
C CYS A 166 3.66 -3.27 -21.55
N TRP A 167 4.25 -3.45 -20.36
CA TRP A 167 3.79 -2.80 -19.14
C TRP A 167 4.64 -1.56 -18.89
N VAL A 168 4.02 -0.51 -18.46
CA VAL A 168 4.69 0.72 -18.02
C VAL A 168 4.20 1.03 -16.63
N MET A 169 5.05 0.80 -15.66
CA MET A 169 4.74 1.06 -14.25
C MET A 169 5.24 2.45 -13.87
N THR A 170 4.37 3.26 -13.32
CA THR A 170 4.67 4.63 -12.89
C THR A 170 4.78 4.76 -11.38
N LYS A 171 4.16 3.85 -10.62
CA LYS A 171 4.18 3.87 -9.15
C LYS A 171 4.11 2.47 -8.58
N VAL A 172 4.73 2.34 -7.40
CA VAL A 172 4.54 1.20 -6.50
C VAL A 172 3.88 1.71 -5.23
N VAL A 173 2.86 1.01 -4.76
CA VAL A 173 2.19 1.31 -3.50
C VAL A 173 2.32 0.10 -2.59
N VAL A 174 2.93 0.31 -1.42
CA VAL A 174 3.04 -0.71 -0.36
C VAL A 174 2.04 -0.37 0.71
N HIS A 175 1.10 -1.27 0.96
CA HIS A 175 0.15 -1.20 2.07
C HIS A 175 0.73 -1.94 3.28
N TYR A 176 0.65 -1.34 4.46
CA TYR A 176 1.24 -1.92 5.66
C TYR A 176 0.62 -1.34 6.94
N HIS A 177 0.91 -2.00 8.05
CA HIS A 177 0.53 -1.47 9.36
C HIS A 177 1.69 -1.49 10.35
N VAL A 178 1.62 -0.58 11.33
CA VAL A 178 2.50 -0.53 12.52
C VAL A 178 1.60 -0.57 13.75
N GLY A 179 1.64 -1.66 14.49
CA GLY A 179 0.65 -1.94 15.54
C GLY A 179 -0.76 -2.02 14.94
N ILE A 180 -1.63 -1.10 15.34
CA ILE A 180 -3.03 -1.03 14.88
C ILE A 180 -3.27 0.03 13.78
N ARG A 181 -2.23 0.74 13.35
CA ARG A 181 -2.36 1.83 12.39
C ARG A 181 -1.95 1.37 11.00
N HIS A 182 -2.82 1.59 10.01
CA HIS A 182 -2.57 1.27 8.61
C HIS A 182 -2.07 2.49 7.85
N TYR A 183 -1.14 2.23 6.92
CA TYR A 183 -0.45 3.23 6.11
C TYR A 183 -0.30 2.73 4.67
N SER A 184 0.04 3.66 3.77
CA SER A 184 0.51 3.34 2.43
C SER A 184 1.78 4.14 2.13
N ALA A 185 2.79 3.47 1.60
CA ALA A 185 3.98 4.11 1.05
C ALA A 185 3.91 4.06 -0.47
N THR A 186 4.04 5.21 -1.12
CA THR A 186 4.06 5.31 -2.57
C THR A 186 5.45 5.70 -3.04
N GLY A 187 6.00 4.90 -3.95
CA GLY A 187 7.27 5.18 -4.61
C GLY A 187 7.08 5.41 -6.10
N ALA A 188 7.86 6.32 -6.69
CA ALA A 188 7.92 6.49 -8.13
C ALA A 188 8.58 5.27 -8.78
N SER A 189 8.13 4.94 -9.98
CA SER A 189 8.65 3.85 -10.79
C SER A 189 8.50 4.21 -12.25
N ASP A 190 9.62 4.40 -12.94
CA ASP A 190 9.64 4.59 -14.39
C ASP A 190 10.20 3.31 -15.03
N LEU A 191 9.43 2.24 -14.96
CA LEU A 191 9.82 0.93 -15.43
C LEU A 191 8.94 0.47 -16.60
N ALA A 192 9.58 0.19 -17.74
CA ALA A 192 8.93 -0.42 -18.89
C ALA A 192 9.46 -1.84 -19.12
N VAL A 193 8.54 -2.81 -19.19
CA VAL A 193 8.83 -4.21 -19.52
C VAL A 193 8.04 -4.60 -20.77
N CYS A 194 8.74 -4.97 -21.83
CA CYS A 194 8.15 -5.26 -23.14
C CYS A 194 8.41 -6.72 -23.57
N ALA A 195 7.50 -7.27 -24.37
CA ALA A 195 7.66 -8.59 -24.96
C ALA A 195 8.78 -8.65 -26.04
N ASN A 196 9.26 -7.51 -26.51
CA ASN A 196 10.44 -7.43 -27.36
C ASN A 196 11.21 -6.12 -27.15
N SER A 197 12.50 -6.11 -27.48
CA SER A 197 13.39 -4.96 -27.27
C SER A 197 13.06 -3.75 -28.15
N ALA A 198 12.47 -3.94 -29.33
CA ALA A 198 12.16 -2.84 -30.22
C ALA A 198 11.11 -1.86 -29.69
N GLN A 199 10.26 -2.33 -28.75
CA GLN A 199 9.20 -1.52 -28.15
C GLN A 199 9.65 -0.78 -26.89
N VAL A 200 10.78 -1.17 -26.29
CA VAL A 200 11.26 -0.65 -24.99
C VAL A 200 11.45 0.86 -25.03
N ASN A 201 12.12 1.40 -26.04
CA ASN A 201 12.40 2.83 -26.13
C ASN A 201 11.12 3.69 -26.25
N ALA A 202 10.13 3.21 -27.01
CA ALA A 202 8.85 3.90 -27.14
C ALA A 202 8.04 3.87 -25.82
N ALA A 203 8.06 2.74 -25.15
CA ALA A 203 7.39 2.57 -23.87
C ALA A 203 8.03 3.42 -22.75
N MET A 204 9.36 3.53 -22.72
CA MET A 204 10.08 4.38 -21.79
C MET A 204 9.76 5.86 -21.97
N LYS A 205 9.80 6.33 -23.22
CA LYS A 205 9.43 7.72 -23.52
C LYS A 205 8.01 8.05 -23.10
N ALA A 206 7.11 7.08 -23.17
CA ALA A 206 5.74 7.23 -22.68
C ALA A 206 5.67 7.23 -21.14
N ALA A 207 6.50 6.46 -20.44
CA ALA A 207 6.59 6.47 -18.98
C ALA A 207 7.05 7.85 -18.46
N GLU A 208 8.14 8.39 -19.04
CA GLU A 208 8.67 9.72 -18.70
C GLU A 208 7.65 10.84 -18.91
N SER A 209 6.77 10.71 -19.90
CA SER A 209 5.75 11.72 -20.19
C SER A 209 4.51 11.62 -19.27
N ALA A 210 4.38 10.52 -18.51
CA ALA A 210 3.22 10.23 -17.65
C ALA A 210 3.50 10.46 -16.14
N SER A 211 4.78 10.64 -15.77
CA SER A 211 5.23 10.96 -14.40
C SER A 211 5.19 12.46 -14.14
#